data_a5e70e7c140f06331fefad5b26879014
#
_entry.id   a5e70e7c140f06331fefad5b26879014
#
_cell.length_a   1.000
_cell.length_b   1.000
_cell.length_c   1.000
_cell.angle_alpha   90.00
_cell.angle_beta   90.00
_cell.angle_gamma   90.00
#
_symmetry.space_group_name_H-M   'P 1'
#
loop_
_entity.id
_entity.type
_entity.pdbx_description
1 polymer ?
#
loop_
_entity_poly.entity_id
_entity_poly.type
_entity_poly.pdbx_seq_one_letter_code
_entity_poly.pdbx_strand_id
1 'polypeptide(L)'
;MHKEKASGYISQLQFNNEETIDISSNDIVVFVGPNNAGKSQSLKDIFTLSKSKLPTVVISDITITKTEGSLVSILEEVSQPIPKSNYTTYNYLGSNISIWGFSESQFPNEKYYGEYRDLFVANLTTDARLNICKAPNSIQRTASKQHPIHYVAFESKYRKWISENFRKAFGTDLIPNTQFGATIPLCMGESVKLTDDFDDEQLRQ
;
A
#
# COMPACT_ATOMS: atom_id res chain seq x y z
N MET A 1 20.24 -4.64 14.62
CA MET A 1 20.48 -4.68 13.15
C MET A 1 19.11 -4.58 12.48
N HIS A 2 18.81 -3.48 11.78
CA HIS A 2 17.61 -3.42 10.94
C HIS A 2 17.79 -4.42 9.81
N LYS A 3 16.92 -5.43 9.72
CA LYS A 3 16.86 -6.30 8.55
C LYS A 3 16.31 -5.48 7.38
N GLU A 4 16.85 -5.69 6.19
CA GLU A 4 16.27 -5.13 4.97
C GLU A 4 14.81 -5.58 4.84
N LYS A 5 13.97 -4.69 4.31
CA LYS A 5 12.56 -5.00 4.07
C LYS A 5 12.43 -5.94 2.89
N ALA A 6 11.53 -6.90 3.00
CA ALA A 6 11.14 -7.68 1.84
C ALA A 6 10.58 -6.76 0.75
N SER A 7 10.91 -7.04 -0.49
CA SER A 7 10.30 -6.35 -1.63
C SER A 7 9.94 -7.35 -2.71
N GLY A 8 9.16 -6.91 -3.70
CA GLY A 8 8.82 -7.75 -4.83
C GLY A 8 8.13 -6.94 -5.92
N TYR A 9 8.29 -7.41 -7.15
CA TYR A 9 7.63 -6.85 -8.32
C TYR A 9 7.25 -7.95 -9.30
N ILE A 10 6.29 -7.69 -10.17
CA ILE A 10 5.91 -8.61 -11.24
C ILE A 10 6.95 -8.46 -12.34
N SER A 11 7.73 -9.50 -12.57
CA SER A 11 8.81 -9.51 -13.55
C SER A 11 8.40 -10.05 -14.92
N GLN A 12 7.25 -10.74 -15.01
CA GLN A 12 6.73 -11.23 -16.28
C GLN A 12 5.21 -11.38 -16.23
N LEU A 13 4.54 -11.05 -17.33
CA LEU A 13 3.15 -11.37 -17.61
C LEU A 13 3.10 -12.41 -18.72
N GLN A 14 2.26 -13.43 -18.56
CA GLN A 14 1.94 -14.41 -19.60
C GLN A 14 0.46 -14.26 -19.98
N PHE A 15 0.20 -14.08 -21.26
CA PHE A 15 -1.17 -13.97 -21.81
C PHE A 15 -1.74 -15.34 -22.14
N ASN A 16 -3.05 -15.43 -22.32
CA ASN A 16 -3.74 -16.68 -22.69
C ASN A 16 -3.38 -17.18 -24.11
N ASN A 17 -2.81 -16.34 -24.98
CA ASN A 17 -2.26 -16.71 -26.28
C ASN A 17 -0.78 -17.15 -26.21
N GLU A 18 -0.27 -17.41 -25.00
CA GLU A 18 1.11 -17.82 -24.71
C GLU A 18 2.18 -16.74 -24.92
N GLU A 19 1.82 -15.55 -25.38
CA GLU A 19 2.75 -14.41 -25.41
C GLU A 19 3.17 -13.99 -23.99
N THR A 20 4.41 -13.53 -23.86
CA THR A 20 4.96 -13.05 -22.58
C THR A 20 5.54 -11.65 -22.73
N ILE A 21 5.46 -10.88 -21.66
CA ILE A 21 6.09 -9.56 -21.53
C ILE A 21 6.94 -9.58 -20.26
N ASP A 22 8.24 -9.31 -20.43
CA ASP A 22 9.16 -9.11 -19.31
C ASP A 22 9.06 -7.67 -18.79
N ILE A 23 9.14 -7.50 -17.47
CA ILE A 23 8.95 -6.23 -16.77
C ILE A 23 10.10 -6.06 -15.78
N SER A 24 10.71 -4.89 -15.77
CA SER A 24 11.70 -4.49 -14.77
C SER A 24 11.05 -3.79 -13.57
N SER A 25 11.74 -3.74 -12.46
CA SER A 25 11.21 -3.19 -11.19
C SER A 25 10.77 -1.72 -11.27
N ASN A 26 11.28 -0.96 -12.23
CA ASN A 26 10.97 0.45 -12.41
C ASN A 26 10.06 0.72 -13.62
N ASP A 27 9.58 -0.31 -14.30
CA ASP A 27 8.74 -0.13 -15.47
C ASP A 27 7.31 0.26 -15.11
N ILE A 28 6.70 1.04 -15.98
CA ILE A 28 5.27 1.37 -15.96
C ILE A 28 4.62 0.69 -17.15
N VAL A 29 3.75 -0.28 -16.90
CA VAL A 29 3.02 -0.99 -17.95
C VAL A 29 1.68 -0.32 -18.19
N VAL A 30 1.40 0.07 -19.43
CA VAL A 30 0.14 0.73 -19.84
C VAL A 30 -0.59 -0.15 -20.86
N PHE A 31 -1.78 -0.60 -20.50
CA PHE A 31 -2.66 -1.33 -21.43
C PHE A 31 -3.48 -0.33 -22.27
N VAL A 32 -3.25 -0.31 -23.57
CA VAL A 32 -3.95 0.55 -24.53
C VAL A 32 -4.77 -0.30 -25.51
N GLY A 33 -5.81 0.27 -26.06
CA GLY A 33 -6.66 -0.40 -27.07
C GLY A 33 -8.10 0.11 -27.05
N PRO A 34 -8.95 -0.35 -27.99
CA PRO A 34 -10.36 0.02 -28.07
C PRO A 34 -11.17 -0.45 -26.86
N ASN A 35 -12.42 -0.02 -26.76
CA ASN A 35 -13.34 -0.54 -25.75
C ASN A 35 -13.52 -2.06 -25.93
N ASN A 36 -13.66 -2.76 -24.82
CA ASN A 36 -13.78 -4.23 -24.78
C ASN A 36 -12.52 -5.02 -25.20
N ALA A 37 -11.36 -4.37 -25.38
CA ALA A 37 -10.09 -5.07 -25.70
C ALA A 37 -9.45 -5.79 -24.49
N GLY A 38 -10.16 -5.96 -23.37
CA GLY A 38 -9.65 -6.70 -22.22
C GLY A 38 -8.77 -5.90 -21.23
N LYS A 39 -8.52 -4.59 -21.45
CA LYS A 39 -7.63 -3.76 -20.60
C LYS A 39 -7.94 -3.86 -19.10
N SER A 40 -9.17 -3.62 -18.72
CA SER A 40 -9.59 -3.70 -17.31
C SER A 40 -9.59 -5.13 -16.79
N GLN A 41 -9.80 -6.11 -17.66
CA GLN A 41 -9.74 -7.52 -17.29
C GLN A 41 -8.30 -7.94 -17.01
N SER A 42 -7.34 -7.49 -17.84
CA SER A 42 -5.91 -7.74 -17.58
C SER A 42 -5.47 -7.27 -16.20
N LEU A 43 -5.89 -6.06 -15.78
CA LEU A 43 -5.59 -5.54 -14.44
C LEU A 43 -6.23 -6.38 -13.33
N LYS A 44 -7.48 -6.85 -13.52
CA LYS A 44 -8.15 -7.75 -12.57
C LYS A 44 -7.46 -9.11 -12.50
N ASP A 45 -7.03 -9.66 -13.64
CA ASP A 45 -6.33 -10.93 -13.72
C ASP A 45 -4.98 -10.85 -12.98
N ILE A 46 -4.20 -9.78 -13.21
CA ILE A 46 -2.93 -9.52 -12.50
C ILE A 46 -3.17 -9.45 -11.00
N PHE A 47 -4.18 -8.70 -10.55
CA PHE A 47 -4.50 -8.59 -9.14
C PHE A 47 -4.91 -9.93 -8.52
N THR A 48 -5.67 -10.74 -9.25
CA THR A 48 -6.09 -12.08 -8.83
C THR A 48 -4.88 -13.00 -8.71
N LEU A 49 -4.08 -13.08 -9.77
CA LEU A 49 -2.89 -13.94 -9.84
C LEU A 49 -1.79 -13.53 -8.85
N SER A 50 -1.74 -12.26 -8.45
CA SER A 50 -0.75 -11.83 -7.44
C SER A 50 -0.95 -12.50 -6.08
N LYS A 51 -2.14 -12.97 -5.77
CA LYS A 51 -2.43 -13.75 -4.56
C LYS A 51 -2.16 -15.24 -4.73
N SER A 52 -2.70 -15.84 -5.79
CA SER A 52 -2.61 -17.29 -6.03
C SER A 52 -3.03 -17.62 -7.46
N LYS A 53 -2.68 -18.83 -7.92
CA LYS A 53 -3.15 -19.32 -9.23
C LYS A 53 -4.66 -19.54 -9.19
N LEU A 54 -5.37 -18.77 -9.99
CA LEU A 54 -6.82 -18.89 -10.21
C LEU A 54 -7.11 -18.76 -11.72
N PRO A 55 -8.23 -19.30 -12.20
CA PRO A 55 -8.64 -19.09 -13.58
C PRO A 55 -8.82 -17.61 -13.91
N THR A 56 -8.28 -17.19 -15.03
CA THR A 56 -8.29 -15.81 -15.51
C THR A 56 -8.63 -15.78 -17.01
N VAL A 57 -8.90 -14.59 -17.56
CA VAL A 57 -9.45 -14.43 -18.90
C VAL A 57 -8.40 -13.96 -19.92
N VAL A 58 -7.56 -13.01 -19.56
CA VAL A 58 -6.58 -12.36 -20.47
C VAL A 58 -5.16 -12.73 -20.10
N ILE A 59 -4.79 -12.56 -18.83
CA ILE A 59 -3.47 -12.92 -18.30
C ILE A 59 -3.57 -14.31 -17.68
N SER A 60 -2.83 -15.27 -18.22
CA SER A 60 -2.88 -16.66 -17.77
C SER A 60 -1.98 -16.93 -16.58
N ASP A 61 -0.88 -16.21 -16.46
CA ASP A 61 0.08 -16.35 -15.36
C ASP A 61 0.92 -15.09 -15.16
N ILE A 62 1.58 -15.00 -13.99
CA ILE A 62 2.55 -13.97 -13.67
C ILE A 62 3.77 -14.59 -12.99
N THR A 63 4.93 -13.99 -13.21
CA THR A 63 6.13 -14.27 -12.44
C THR A 63 6.40 -13.09 -11.51
N ILE A 64 6.62 -13.37 -10.23
CA ILE A 64 6.95 -12.37 -9.22
C ILE A 64 8.39 -12.59 -8.79
N THR A 65 9.23 -11.58 -8.99
CA THR A 65 10.58 -11.55 -8.43
C THR A 65 10.50 -10.92 -7.04
N LYS A 66 10.98 -11.63 -6.03
CA LYS A 66 11.02 -11.19 -4.64
C LYS A 66 12.46 -11.06 -4.17
N THR A 67 12.72 -10.10 -3.31
CA THR A 67 14.02 -9.98 -2.62
C THR A 67 13.95 -10.63 -1.25
N GLU A 68 15.07 -11.15 -0.80
CA GLU A 68 15.23 -11.53 0.59
C GLU A 68 15.03 -10.30 1.48
N GLY A 69 14.33 -10.47 2.59
CA GLY A 69 14.06 -9.38 3.52
C GLY A 69 12.99 -9.76 4.52
N SER A 70 12.71 -8.84 5.43
CA SER A 70 11.77 -9.07 6.52
C SER A 70 10.40 -8.48 6.20
N LEU A 71 9.37 -9.32 6.22
CA LEU A 71 7.96 -8.90 6.22
C LEU A 71 7.61 -8.14 7.50
N VAL A 72 8.18 -8.58 8.63
CA VAL A 72 7.99 -7.92 9.93
C VAL A 72 8.50 -6.48 9.88
N SER A 73 9.66 -6.23 9.27
CA SER A 73 10.21 -4.87 9.16
C SER A 73 9.31 -3.91 8.36
N ILE A 74 8.51 -4.41 7.41
CA ILE A 74 7.50 -3.59 6.72
C ILE A 74 6.36 -3.24 7.68
N LEU A 75 5.87 -4.25 8.41
CA LEU A 75 4.68 -4.11 9.24
C LEU A 75 4.93 -3.31 10.51
N GLU A 76 6.10 -3.45 11.15
CA GLU A 76 6.48 -2.69 12.34
C GLU A 76 6.65 -1.19 12.07
N GLU A 77 6.93 -0.80 10.84
CA GLU A 77 6.97 0.63 10.48
C GLU A 77 5.56 1.27 10.48
N VAL A 78 4.53 0.49 10.21
CA VAL A 78 3.17 1.01 9.97
C VAL A 78 2.13 0.53 10.99
N SER A 79 2.44 -0.47 11.80
CA SER A 79 1.52 -1.06 12.77
C SER A 79 2.23 -1.57 14.01
N GLN A 80 1.49 -1.68 15.10
CA GLN A 80 1.97 -2.32 16.33
C GLN A 80 1.73 -3.83 16.29
N PRO A 81 2.69 -4.64 16.71
CA PRO A 81 2.52 -6.09 16.78
C PRO A 81 1.51 -6.47 17.87
N ILE A 82 0.64 -7.41 17.54
CA ILE A 82 -0.30 -8.06 18.48
C ILE A 82 0.12 -9.53 18.60
N PRO A 83 0.93 -9.90 19.61
CA PRO A 83 1.41 -11.27 19.77
C PRO A 83 0.26 -12.24 20.05
N LYS A 84 0.32 -13.43 19.47
CA LYS A 84 -0.51 -14.60 19.73
C LYS A 84 0.40 -15.79 20.06
N SER A 85 -0.17 -16.92 20.44
CA SER A 85 0.61 -18.08 20.86
C SER A 85 1.62 -18.56 19.81
N ASN A 86 1.25 -18.58 18.53
CA ASN A 86 2.04 -19.16 17.44
C ASN A 86 2.33 -18.19 16.29
N TYR A 87 1.79 -16.97 16.33
CA TYR A 87 1.95 -15.96 15.29
C TYR A 87 1.81 -14.56 15.87
N THR A 88 2.23 -13.57 15.11
CA THR A 88 2.00 -12.15 15.44
C THR A 88 1.05 -11.56 14.40
N THR A 89 0.03 -10.85 14.85
CA THR A 89 -0.92 -10.15 13.97
C THR A 89 -0.57 -8.67 13.93
N TYR A 90 -0.67 -8.09 12.74
CA TYR A 90 -0.52 -6.66 12.50
C TYR A 90 -1.80 -6.13 11.83
N ASN A 91 -2.26 -4.96 12.25
CA ASN A 91 -3.37 -4.28 11.58
C ASN A 91 -2.81 -3.33 10.52
N TYR A 92 -2.98 -3.67 9.25
CA TYR A 92 -2.52 -2.88 8.12
C TYR A 92 -3.70 -2.39 7.29
N LEU A 93 -3.94 -1.07 7.28
CA LEU A 93 -5.04 -0.42 6.54
C LEU A 93 -6.41 -1.09 6.77
N GLY A 94 -6.68 -1.49 8.03
CA GLY A 94 -7.94 -2.14 8.41
C GLY A 94 -7.99 -3.66 8.19
N SER A 95 -6.97 -4.24 7.57
CA SER A 95 -6.82 -5.69 7.42
C SER A 95 -5.88 -6.27 8.46
N ASN A 96 -6.16 -7.47 8.95
CA ASN A 96 -5.27 -8.20 9.84
C ASN A 96 -4.34 -9.09 9.02
N ILE A 97 -3.03 -8.86 9.17
CA ILE A 97 -1.98 -9.68 8.56
C ILE A 97 -1.30 -10.49 9.65
N SER A 98 -1.26 -11.80 9.50
CA SER A 98 -0.66 -12.72 10.48
C SER A 98 0.69 -13.22 9.97
N ILE A 99 1.74 -13.04 10.78
CA ILE A 99 3.08 -13.53 10.52
C ILE A 99 3.35 -14.72 11.43
N TRP A 100 3.53 -15.88 10.83
CA TRP A 100 3.91 -17.12 11.50
C TRP A 100 5.42 -17.24 11.55
N GLY A 101 5.96 -18.06 12.44
CA GLY A 101 7.41 -18.23 12.57
C GLY A 101 8.13 -18.69 11.29
N PHE A 102 7.42 -19.33 10.37
CA PHE A 102 7.94 -19.74 9.06
C PHE A 102 7.68 -18.76 7.92
N SER A 103 6.87 -17.71 8.12
CA SER A 103 6.42 -16.81 7.06
C SER A 103 7.59 -16.15 6.30
N GLU A 104 8.57 -15.65 7.03
CA GLU A 104 9.71 -14.97 6.43
C GLU A 104 10.61 -15.90 5.62
N SER A 105 10.78 -17.15 6.05
CA SER A 105 11.60 -18.13 5.33
C SER A 105 10.92 -18.73 4.11
N GLN A 106 9.60 -18.79 4.11
CA GLN A 106 8.82 -19.34 2.97
C GLN A 106 8.51 -18.27 1.92
N PHE A 107 8.26 -17.03 2.32
CA PHE A 107 7.84 -15.95 1.43
C PHE A 107 8.72 -15.78 0.17
N PRO A 108 10.06 -15.79 0.22
CA PRO A 108 10.88 -15.66 -0.99
C PRO A 108 10.70 -16.82 -1.98
N ASN A 109 10.35 -18.00 -1.49
CA ASN A 109 10.22 -19.22 -2.28
C ASN A 109 8.81 -19.45 -2.85
N GLU A 110 7.82 -18.70 -2.39
CA GLU A 110 6.46 -18.81 -2.91
C GLU A 110 6.33 -18.12 -4.26
N LYS A 111 5.65 -18.76 -5.22
CA LYS A 111 5.44 -18.19 -6.55
C LYS A 111 4.64 -16.89 -6.51
N TYR A 112 3.64 -16.79 -5.65
CA TYR A 112 2.74 -15.64 -5.50
C TYR A 112 2.96 -14.95 -4.16
N TYR A 113 2.33 -13.79 -3.95
CA TYR A 113 2.39 -13.11 -2.64
C TYR A 113 1.56 -13.77 -1.55
N GLY A 114 0.59 -14.63 -1.92
CA GLY A 114 -0.25 -15.32 -0.94
C GLY A 114 -1.04 -14.34 -0.06
N GLU A 115 -1.05 -14.62 1.22
CA GLU A 115 -1.72 -13.79 2.23
C GLU A 115 -1.07 -12.41 2.41
N TYR A 116 0.17 -12.23 1.93
CA TYR A 116 0.92 -10.96 2.04
C TYR A 116 0.72 -10.04 0.83
N ARG A 117 -0.13 -10.40 -0.15
CA ARG A 117 -0.36 -9.62 -1.37
C ARG A 117 -0.63 -8.15 -1.07
N ASP A 118 -1.45 -7.84 -0.08
CA ASP A 118 -1.90 -6.48 0.20
C ASP A 118 -0.78 -5.56 0.75
N LEU A 119 0.39 -6.12 1.09
CA LEU A 119 1.60 -5.35 1.40
C LEU A 119 2.31 -4.85 0.12
N PHE A 120 2.12 -5.52 -1.01
CA PHE A 120 2.89 -5.28 -2.24
C PHE A 120 2.02 -4.79 -3.40
N VAL A 121 0.71 -5.05 -3.36
CA VAL A 121 -0.20 -4.79 -4.49
C VAL A 121 -1.42 -4.00 -4.05
N ALA A 122 -1.58 -2.81 -4.60
CA ALA A 122 -2.77 -1.98 -4.41
C ALA A 122 -3.66 -2.05 -5.66
N ASN A 123 -4.93 -2.45 -5.48
CA ASN A 123 -5.92 -2.45 -6.57
C ASN A 123 -6.72 -1.13 -6.54
N LEU A 124 -6.34 -0.20 -7.40
CA LEU A 124 -6.95 1.13 -7.47
C LEU A 124 -8.14 1.16 -8.47
N THR A 125 -9.16 0.35 -8.22
CA THR A 125 -10.44 0.46 -8.95
C THR A 125 -11.08 1.85 -8.72
N THR A 126 -12.09 2.20 -9.54
CA THR A 126 -12.82 3.46 -9.35
C THR A 126 -13.42 3.55 -7.95
N ASP A 127 -14.05 2.49 -7.47
CA ASP A 127 -14.64 2.46 -6.12
C ASP A 127 -13.58 2.54 -5.02
N ALA A 128 -12.45 1.83 -5.17
CA ALA A 128 -11.35 1.91 -4.23
C ALA A 128 -10.77 3.32 -4.15
N ARG A 129 -10.56 3.99 -5.30
CA ARG A 129 -10.10 5.38 -5.35
C ARG A 129 -11.09 6.36 -4.71
N LEU A 130 -12.38 6.22 -5.02
CA LEU A 130 -13.43 7.04 -4.40
C LEU A 130 -13.49 6.84 -2.88
N ASN A 131 -13.32 5.61 -2.40
CA ASN A 131 -13.30 5.32 -0.97
C ASN A 131 -12.05 5.90 -0.28
N ILE A 132 -10.88 5.86 -0.93
CA ILE A 132 -9.67 6.50 -0.40
C ILE A 132 -9.84 8.04 -0.31
N CYS A 133 -10.62 8.64 -1.20
CA CYS A 133 -10.88 10.09 -1.17
C CYS A 133 -11.92 10.51 -0.12
N LYS A 134 -12.67 9.57 0.45
CA LYS A 134 -13.62 9.88 1.54
C LYS A 134 -12.86 10.18 2.83
N ALA A 135 -13.34 11.16 3.58
CA ALA A 135 -12.79 11.45 4.90
C ALA A 135 -12.98 10.24 5.82
N PRO A 136 -11.92 9.62 6.33
CA PRO A 136 -12.03 8.50 7.26
C PRO A 136 -12.50 8.99 8.63
N ASN A 137 -12.99 8.06 9.45
CA ASN A 137 -13.27 8.34 10.85
C ASN A 137 -12.04 8.86 11.59
N SER A 138 -12.23 9.79 12.47
CA SER A 138 -11.20 10.25 13.40
C SER A 138 -10.77 9.09 14.30
N ILE A 139 -9.46 8.98 14.55
CA ILE A 139 -8.89 8.01 15.48
C ILE A 139 -7.92 8.72 16.42
N GLN A 140 -7.61 8.11 17.54
CA GLN A 140 -6.52 8.57 18.39
C GLN A 140 -5.19 8.43 17.65
N ARG A 141 -4.27 9.37 17.87
CA ARG A 141 -2.95 9.39 17.21
C ARG A 141 -2.18 8.07 17.38
N THR A 142 -2.30 7.46 18.55
CA THR A 142 -1.64 6.19 18.90
C THR A 142 -2.37 4.95 18.41
N ALA A 143 -3.60 5.08 17.89
CA ALA A 143 -4.37 3.96 17.39
C ALA A 143 -3.79 3.43 16.07
N SER A 144 -4.06 2.16 15.77
CA SER A 144 -3.70 1.54 14.49
C SER A 144 -4.35 2.27 13.32
N LYS A 145 -3.54 2.65 12.33
CA LYS A 145 -4.00 3.35 11.12
C LYS A 145 -4.81 2.40 10.24
N GLN A 146 -6.03 2.81 9.92
CA GLN A 146 -6.98 2.03 9.13
C GLN A 146 -7.19 2.59 7.72
N HIS A 147 -6.63 3.77 7.46
CA HIS A 147 -6.81 4.48 6.20
C HIS A 147 -5.55 5.28 5.84
N PRO A 148 -5.19 5.45 4.54
CA PRO A 148 -4.01 6.23 4.14
C PRO A 148 -3.97 7.66 4.72
N ILE A 149 -5.14 8.33 4.86
CA ILE A 149 -5.22 9.67 5.45
C ILE A 149 -4.74 9.69 6.91
N HIS A 150 -4.90 8.61 7.66
CA HIS A 150 -4.40 8.54 9.05
C HIS A 150 -2.87 8.65 9.10
N TYR A 151 -2.15 8.04 8.13
CA TYR A 151 -0.69 8.20 8.04
C TYR A 151 -0.31 9.64 7.73
N VAL A 152 -1.00 10.28 6.78
CA VAL A 152 -0.75 11.68 6.43
C VAL A 152 -1.07 12.62 7.61
N ALA A 153 -2.11 12.32 8.38
CA ALA A 153 -2.53 13.13 9.51
C ALA A 153 -1.59 13.03 10.71
N PHE A 154 -1.06 11.83 11.00
CA PHE A 154 -0.38 11.56 12.27
C PHE A 154 1.11 11.23 12.14
N GLU A 155 1.63 10.99 10.92
CA GLU A 155 3.03 10.66 10.68
C GLU A 155 3.71 11.78 9.88
N SER A 156 4.64 12.50 10.48
CA SER A 156 5.32 13.66 9.87
C SER A 156 6.02 13.30 8.55
N LYS A 157 6.67 12.13 8.49
CA LYS A 157 7.34 11.61 7.30
C LYS A 157 6.40 11.56 6.07
N TYR A 158 5.22 10.97 6.24
CA TYR A 158 4.25 10.84 5.13
C TYR A 158 3.58 12.16 4.80
N ARG A 159 3.30 13.00 5.80
CA ARG A 159 2.76 14.34 5.61
C ARG A 159 3.71 15.20 4.78
N LYS A 160 4.99 15.24 5.13
CA LYS A 160 5.99 16.01 4.40
C LYS A 160 6.09 15.55 2.95
N TRP A 161 6.22 14.24 2.73
CA TRP A 161 6.34 13.67 1.39
C TRP A 161 5.11 13.98 0.51
N ILE A 162 3.88 13.80 1.04
CA ILE A 162 2.66 14.05 0.26
C ILE A 162 2.49 15.53 -0.03
N SER A 163 2.76 16.42 0.96
CA SER A 163 2.65 17.87 0.78
C SER A 163 3.61 18.39 -0.26
N GLU A 164 4.86 17.94 -0.28
CA GLU A 164 5.85 18.32 -1.28
C GLU A 164 5.41 17.93 -2.71
N ASN A 165 4.94 16.70 -2.89
CA ASN A 165 4.49 16.20 -4.19
C ASN A 165 3.18 16.86 -4.63
N PHE A 166 2.25 17.07 -3.70
CA PHE A 166 0.99 17.73 -3.98
C PHE A 166 1.21 19.19 -4.40
N ARG A 167 2.09 19.93 -3.70
CA ARG A 167 2.45 21.30 -4.05
C ARG A 167 3.11 21.40 -5.43
N LYS A 168 3.99 20.45 -5.78
CA LYS A 168 4.57 20.37 -7.12
C LYS A 168 3.53 20.18 -8.22
N ALA A 169 2.50 19.38 -7.95
CA ALA A 169 1.46 19.04 -8.92
C ALA A 169 0.37 20.12 -9.03
N PHE A 170 -0.02 20.74 -7.92
CA PHE A 170 -1.22 21.58 -7.83
C PHE A 170 -0.95 23.02 -7.35
N GLY A 171 0.27 23.35 -6.95
CA GLY A 171 0.65 24.69 -6.51
C GLY A 171 0.11 25.08 -5.12
N THR A 172 -0.51 24.17 -4.40
CA THR A 172 -1.11 24.39 -3.08
C THR A 172 -0.83 23.23 -2.15
N ASP A 173 -1.09 23.36 -0.86
CA ASP A 173 -0.87 22.32 0.14
C ASP A 173 -2.09 21.44 0.32
N LEU A 174 -1.84 20.16 0.69
CA LEU A 174 -2.85 19.22 1.15
C LEU A 174 -2.77 19.12 2.67
N ILE A 175 -3.84 19.52 3.35
CA ILE A 175 -3.88 19.67 4.81
C ILE A 175 -4.92 18.71 5.40
N PRO A 176 -4.51 17.68 6.16
CA PRO A 176 -5.46 16.86 6.91
C PRO A 176 -6.01 17.66 8.10
N ASN A 177 -7.34 17.81 8.18
CA ASN A 177 -7.96 18.50 9.29
C ASN A 177 -8.30 17.52 10.42
N THR A 178 -7.40 17.41 11.39
CA THR A 178 -7.55 16.51 12.55
C THR A 178 -8.49 17.05 13.63
N GLN A 179 -8.95 18.29 13.50
CA GLN A 179 -9.83 18.95 14.48
C GLN A 179 -11.30 18.99 14.03
N PHE A 180 -11.64 18.35 12.92
CA PHE A 180 -13.00 18.36 12.37
C PHE A 180 -14.02 17.53 13.19
N GLY A 181 -13.58 16.79 14.19
CA GLY A 181 -14.44 15.96 15.05
C GLY A 181 -14.49 14.49 14.62
N ALA A 182 -15.63 14.01 14.12
CA ALA A 182 -15.82 12.58 13.83
C ALA A 182 -15.00 12.03 12.65
N THR A 183 -14.55 12.89 11.74
CA THR A 183 -13.79 12.49 10.54
C THR A 183 -12.55 13.35 10.33
N ILE A 184 -11.64 12.91 9.48
CA ILE A 184 -10.43 13.66 9.10
C ILE A 184 -10.52 14.00 7.60
N PRO A 185 -11.13 15.13 7.23
CA PRO A 185 -11.15 15.58 5.84
C PRO A 185 -9.79 16.10 5.40
N LEU A 186 -9.48 15.97 4.10
CA LEU A 186 -8.37 16.64 3.45
C LEU A 186 -8.84 17.97 2.89
N CYS A 187 -8.14 19.04 3.23
CA CYS A 187 -8.37 20.39 2.75
C CYS A 187 -7.25 20.81 1.80
N MET A 188 -7.56 21.65 0.85
CA MET A 188 -6.58 22.33 -0.01
C MET A 188 -6.49 23.79 0.39
N GLY A 189 -5.28 24.32 0.46
CA GLY A 189 -5.06 25.71 0.83
C GLY A 189 -3.59 26.03 1.07
N GLU A 190 -3.29 27.28 1.38
CA GLU A 190 -1.97 27.62 1.89
C GLU A 190 -1.88 27.12 3.33
N SER A 191 -0.92 26.24 3.61
CA SER A 191 -0.59 25.94 4.99
C SER A 191 -0.10 27.25 5.61
N VAL A 192 -0.83 27.77 6.59
CA VAL A 192 -0.20 28.66 7.56
C VAL A 192 1.05 27.90 7.99
N LYS A 193 2.25 28.48 7.79
CA LYS A 193 3.50 27.90 8.24
C LYS A 193 3.31 27.55 9.73
N LEU A 194 2.90 26.35 10.01
CA LEU A 194 3.18 25.73 11.28
C LEU A 194 4.71 25.70 11.26
N THR A 195 5.30 26.60 12.00
CA THR A 195 6.73 26.70 12.17
C THR A 195 7.23 25.28 12.40
N ASP A 196 8.34 24.91 11.77
CA ASP A 196 9.01 23.61 11.86
C ASP A 196 9.35 23.19 13.32
N ASP A 197 8.88 23.95 14.30
CA ASP A 197 9.15 23.87 15.73
C ASP A 197 8.16 23.00 16.54
N PHE A 198 7.17 22.37 15.92
CA PHE A 198 6.45 21.30 16.62
C PHE A 198 7.21 19.98 16.43
N ASP A 199 8.30 19.88 17.14
CA ASP A 199 9.02 18.64 17.37
C ASP A 199 8.05 17.54 17.82
N ASP A 200 8.20 16.32 17.26
CA ASP A 200 7.37 15.16 17.60
C ASP A 200 7.34 14.86 19.12
N GLU A 201 8.25 15.42 19.89
CA GLU A 201 8.31 15.35 21.36
C GLU A 201 7.28 16.26 22.04
N GLN A 202 6.96 17.42 21.51
CA GLN A 202 5.99 18.36 22.11
C GLN A 202 4.53 17.94 21.88
N LEU A 203 4.28 17.06 20.92
CA LEU A 203 2.96 16.50 20.67
C LEU A 203 2.69 15.20 21.45
N ARG A 204 3.60 14.80 22.34
CA ARG A 204 3.48 13.63 23.23
C ARG A 204 2.96 13.94 24.63
N GLN A 205 2.63 15.21 24.92
CA GLN A 205 2.01 15.62 26.20
C GLN A 205 0.51 15.71 26.12
#